data_36608a2d095e169ba50e7418d9b57e5b
#
_entry.id   36608a2d095e169ba50e7418d9b57e5b
#
_cell.length_a   1.000
_cell.length_b   1.000
_cell.length_c   1.000
_cell.angle_alpha   90.00
_cell.angle_beta   90.00
_cell.angle_gamma   90.00
#
_symmetry.space_group_name_H-M   'P 1'
#
loop_
_entity.id
_entity.type
_entity.pdbx_description
1 polymer ?
#
loop_
_entity_poly.entity_id
_entity_poly.type
_entity_poly.pdbx_seq_one_letter_code
_entity_poly.pdbx_strand_id
1 'polypeptide(L)'
;MEFTGQIPPYSINRPLSESEYNYQLKQKDKLETELYHQLSVIEINSNWLEIVDKYFFDKGAITFSIGILLCGMLTLTIMILFVGVEQIYKNNYEALIVFLPLLITLPSITYFCKQIKKEINYTHYPIRFNRKTRMVHVFHHDGTVLSVKWDKVFFTQIPVTYGMWDTVGHILDEDGVTVRETFGLPTCGLGREGREVGKGYWEFIRRYMEEGPAGVVDVISGCLPIKDKKETLAFSFERIAAALGSYLNPFILIFYIFYPGRMIAMHFSKIPQWPADIEAQCQRVEGHDPFFRDASMNP
;
A
#
# COMPACT_ATOMS: atom_id res chain seq x y z
N MET A 1 -15.03 11.64 2.79
CA MET A 1 -14.39 10.33 3.00
C MET A 1 -13.13 10.35 2.17
N GLU A 2 -12.00 10.63 2.80
CA GLU A 2 -10.72 10.66 2.11
C GLU A 2 -10.31 9.23 1.75
N PHE A 3 -10.02 9.02 0.50
CA PHE A 3 -9.54 7.74 0.00
C PHE A 3 -8.02 7.67 0.28
N THR A 4 -7.64 6.88 1.26
CA THR A 4 -6.24 6.68 1.67
C THR A 4 -5.49 5.67 0.80
N GLY A 5 -5.96 5.34 -0.39
CA GLY A 5 -5.44 4.27 -1.23
C GLY A 5 -5.94 2.87 -0.83
N GLN A 6 -6.81 2.77 0.17
CA GLN A 6 -7.31 1.51 0.74
C GLN A 6 -8.72 1.18 0.28
N ILE A 7 -9.00 -0.11 0.15
CA ILE A 7 -10.35 -0.61 -0.02
C ILE A 7 -10.54 -1.80 0.95
N PRO A 8 -11.37 -1.65 2.00
CA PRO A 8 -12.02 -0.42 2.48
C PRO A 8 -11.06 0.56 3.17
N PRO A 9 -11.36 1.87 3.14
CA PRO A 9 -10.57 2.86 3.86
C PRO A 9 -10.74 2.70 5.38
N TYR A 10 -9.71 3.08 6.15
CA TYR A 10 -9.83 3.14 7.61
C TYR A 10 -10.91 4.16 8.04
N SER A 11 -11.64 3.81 9.09
CA SER A 11 -12.64 4.70 9.68
C SER A 11 -11.94 5.84 10.44
N ILE A 12 -12.29 7.06 10.13
CA ILE A 12 -11.79 8.29 10.76
C ILE A 12 -12.95 9.08 11.39
N ASN A 13 -12.63 10.15 12.14
CA ASN A 13 -13.59 10.99 12.86
C ASN A 13 -14.45 10.18 13.85
N ARG A 14 -13.79 9.29 14.57
CA ARG A 14 -14.36 8.43 15.61
C ARG A 14 -13.43 8.34 16.82
N PRO A 15 -13.95 8.03 18.01
CA PRO A 15 -13.09 7.74 19.14
C PRO A 15 -12.31 6.43 18.93
N LEU A 16 -11.17 6.31 19.62
CA LEU A 16 -10.46 5.04 19.74
C LEU A 16 -11.37 3.99 20.36
N SER A 17 -11.31 2.78 19.85
CA SER A 17 -12.02 1.64 20.40
C SER A 17 -11.25 1.04 21.59
N GLU A 18 -11.94 0.30 22.45
CA GLU A 18 -11.32 -0.46 23.54
C GLU A 18 -10.27 -1.44 23.02
N SER A 19 -10.53 -2.09 21.90
CA SER A 19 -9.58 -2.98 21.23
C SER A 19 -8.28 -2.27 20.86
N GLU A 20 -8.37 -1.05 20.32
CA GLU A 20 -7.19 -0.26 19.94
C GLU A 20 -6.34 0.13 21.16
N TYR A 21 -6.97 0.43 22.29
CA TYR A 21 -6.22 0.64 23.54
C TYR A 21 -5.57 -0.64 24.05
N ASN A 22 -6.24 -1.77 23.99
CA ASN A 22 -5.75 -3.07 24.48
C ASN A 22 -4.56 -3.58 23.64
N TYR A 23 -4.49 -3.22 22.36
CA TYR A 23 -3.41 -3.61 21.45
C TYR A 23 -2.45 -2.46 21.11
N GLN A 24 -2.42 -1.43 21.95
CA GLN A 24 -1.51 -0.31 21.77
C GLN A 24 -0.03 -0.75 21.74
N LEU A 25 0.71 -0.18 20.82
CA LEU A 25 2.16 -0.36 20.65
C LEU A 25 2.86 0.94 21.02
N LYS A 26 3.42 0.99 22.23
CA LYS A 26 4.02 2.21 22.75
C LYS A 26 5.48 2.36 22.30
N GLN A 27 5.87 3.54 21.85
CA GLN A 27 7.20 3.83 21.31
C GLN A 27 8.32 3.58 22.31
N LYS A 28 8.06 3.74 23.61
CA LYS A 28 9.05 3.57 24.68
C LYS A 28 9.16 2.14 25.19
N ASP A 29 8.17 1.30 24.90
CA ASP A 29 8.11 -0.06 25.40
C ASP A 29 8.76 -1.00 24.38
N LYS A 30 9.92 -1.55 24.75
CA LYS A 30 10.63 -2.55 23.97
C LYS A 30 9.86 -3.86 23.95
N LEU A 31 9.68 -4.44 22.77
CA LEU A 31 9.12 -5.77 22.61
C LEU A 31 10.23 -6.82 22.43
N GLU A 32 10.12 -7.92 23.17
CA GLU A 32 10.99 -9.09 22.98
C GLU A 32 10.36 -9.98 21.90
N THR A 33 10.63 -9.64 20.64
CA THR A 33 10.14 -10.37 19.48
C THR A 33 11.20 -10.40 18.37
N GLU A 34 11.09 -11.38 17.49
CA GLU A 34 11.90 -11.42 16.28
C GLU A 34 11.57 -10.24 15.37
N LEU A 35 12.60 -9.65 14.75
CA LEU A 35 12.42 -8.50 13.88
C LEU A 35 12.06 -8.94 12.46
N TYR A 36 11.07 -8.26 11.88
CA TYR A 36 10.65 -8.48 10.50
C TYR A 36 10.68 -7.15 9.74
N HIS A 37 11.10 -7.17 8.46
CA HIS A 37 11.04 -6.02 7.56
C HIS A 37 10.20 -6.27 6.30
N GLN A 38 9.79 -7.52 6.07
CA GLN A 38 8.87 -7.97 5.00
C GLN A 38 9.20 -7.45 3.59
N LEU A 39 10.49 -7.29 3.24
CA LEU A 39 10.93 -6.70 1.97
C LEU A 39 10.20 -5.38 1.64
N SER A 40 10.04 -4.53 2.63
CA SER A 40 9.30 -3.26 2.51
C SER A 40 10.20 -2.04 2.52
N VAL A 41 11.47 -2.21 2.84
CA VAL A 41 12.43 -1.11 2.95
C VAL A 41 12.85 -0.63 1.56
N ILE A 42 12.75 0.68 1.32
CA ILE A 42 13.25 1.35 0.12
C ILE A 42 14.68 1.82 0.36
N GLU A 43 14.91 2.51 1.48
CA GLU A 43 16.20 3.01 1.91
C GLU A 43 16.26 3.11 3.44
N ILE A 44 17.43 2.82 4.01
CA ILE A 44 17.75 3.07 5.41
C ILE A 44 19.11 3.75 5.49
N ASN A 45 19.27 4.66 6.44
CA ASN A 45 20.52 5.32 6.77
C ASN A 45 20.51 5.81 8.23
N SER A 46 21.53 6.52 8.67
CA SER A 46 21.62 7.03 10.05
C SER A 46 20.51 8.01 10.43
N ASN A 47 19.94 8.74 9.49
CA ASN A 47 19.00 9.83 9.73
C ASN A 47 17.53 9.44 9.51
N TRP A 48 17.25 8.60 8.52
CA TRP A 48 15.88 8.22 8.17
C TRP A 48 15.78 6.81 7.57
N LEU A 49 14.60 6.20 7.75
CA LEU A 49 14.16 4.94 7.18
C LEU A 49 12.96 5.21 6.29
N GLU A 50 12.97 4.72 5.06
CA GLU A 50 11.85 4.79 4.12
C GLU A 50 11.35 3.40 3.79
N ILE A 51 10.05 3.22 3.91
CA ILE A 51 9.36 1.97 3.63
C ILE A 51 8.21 2.22 2.67
N VAL A 52 7.73 1.17 2.01
CA VAL A 52 6.48 1.23 1.24
C VAL A 52 5.26 1.25 2.15
N ASP A 53 4.12 1.60 1.58
CA ASP A 53 2.81 1.45 2.20
C ASP A 53 2.35 -0.01 2.24
N LYS A 54 1.31 -0.26 3.02
CA LYS A 54 0.67 -1.57 3.15
C LYS A 54 0.18 -2.14 1.80
N TYR A 55 -0.34 -1.29 0.92
CA TYR A 55 -1.01 -1.72 -0.32
C TYR A 55 -0.06 -1.93 -1.49
N PHE A 56 1.22 -1.67 -1.30
CA PHE A 56 2.23 -1.93 -2.32
C PHE A 56 2.22 -3.38 -2.81
N PHE A 57 1.99 -4.33 -1.89
CA PHE A 57 1.96 -5.75 -2.22
C PHE A 57 0.74 -6.14 -3.06
N ASP A 58 -0.41 -5.53 -2.82
CA ASP A 58 -1.68 -5.82 -3.49
C ASP A 58 -1.89 -4.97 -4.75
N LYS A 59 -0.95 -4.10 -5.07
CA LYS A 59 -1.05 -3.21 -6.22
C LYS A 59 -1.21 -3.99 -7.52
N GLY A 60 -2.22 -3.60 -8.31
CA GLY A 60 -2.60 -4.25 -9.56
C GLY A 60 -3.75 -5.26 -9.40
N ALA A 61 -4.11 -5.66 -8.19
CA ALA A 61 -5.22 -6.59 -7.97
C ALA A 61 -6.57 -5.98 -8.41
N ILE A 62 -6.79 -4.70 -8.12
CA ILE A 62 -7.98 -3.96 -8.54
C ILE A 62 -7.97 -3.78 -10.07
N THR A 63 -6.84 -3.36 -10.63
CA THR A 63 -6.67 -3.19 -12.09
C THR A 63 -6.97 -4.49 -12.83
N PHE A 64 -6.50 -5.64 -12.32
CA PHE A 64 -6.77 -6.95 -12.92
C PHE A 64 -8.25 -7.33 -12.84
N SER A 65 -8.82 -7.31 -11.63
CA SER A 65 -10.20 -7.75 -11.38
C SER A 65 -11.22 -6.87 -12.12
N ILE A 66 -11.06 -5.55 -12.02
CA ILE A 66 -11.92 -4.61 -12.73
C ILE A 66 -11.64 -4.64 -14.23
N GLY A 67 -10.39 -4.85 -14.65
CA GLY A 67 -10.02 -4.97 -16.06
C GLY A 67 -10.77 -6.10 -16.77
N ILE A 68 -10.84 -7.30 -16.16
CA ILE A 68 -11.63 -8.42 -16.69
C ILE A 68 -13.11 -8.04 -16.78
N LEU A 69 -13.66 -7.44 -15.72
CA LEU A 69 -15.07 -7.03 -15.71
C LEU A 69 -15.35 -5.98 -16.79
N LEU A 70 -14.47 -5.00 -16.97
CA LEU A 70 -14.59 -3.99 -18.02
C LEU A 70 -14.53 -4.60 -19.42
N CYS A 71 -13.65 -5.55 -19.67
CA CYS A 71 -13.61 -6.27 -20.96
C CYS A 71 -14.95 -6.95 -21.25
N GLY A 72 -15.52 -7.65 -20.26
CA GLY A 72 -16.85 -8.26 -20.40
C GLY A 72 -17.97 -7.25 -20.68
N MET A 73 -17.97 -6.13 -19.93
CA MET A 73 -18.97 -5.07 -20.13
C MET A 73 -18.83 -4.35 -21.47
N LEU A 74 -17.60 -4.09 -21.93
CA LEU A 74 -17.36 -3.51 -23.26
C LEU A 74 -17.82 -4.45 -24.38
N THR A 75 -17.52 -5.75 -24.26
CA THR A 75 -18.00 -6.76 -25.21
C THR A 75 -19.52 -6.78 -25.26
N LEU A 76 -20.20 -6.80 -24.10
CA LEU A 76 -21.65 -6.73 -24.02
C LEU A 76 -22.20 -5.45 -24.64
N THR A 77 -21.59 -4.31 -24.37
CA THR A 77 -21.99 -3.02 -24.96
C THR A 77 -21.87 -3.04 -26.47
N ILE A 78 -20.77 -3.57 -27.03
CA ILE A 78 -20.58 -3.71 -28.46
C ILE A 78 -21.65 -4.61 -29.07
N MET A 79 -21.96 -5.75 -28.44
CA MET A 79 -23.00 -6.67 -28.89
C MET A 79 -24.39 -5.99 -28.91
N ILE A 80 -24.74 -5.25 -27.87
CA ILE A 80 -26.00 -4.49 -27.78
C ILE A 80 -26.09 -3.47 -28.92
N LEU A 81 -25.03 -2.71 -29.17
CA LEU A 81 -24.99 -1.72 -30.25
C LEU A 81 -25.12 -2.39 -31.60
N PHE A 82 -24.41 -3.53 -31.83
CA PHE A 82 -24.51 -4.24 -33.12
C PHE A 82 -25.94 -4.75 -33.39
N VAL A 83 -26.54 -5.45 -32.41
CA VAL A 83 -27.92 -5.94 -32.53
C VAL A 83 -28.89 -4.78 -32.69
N GLY A 84 -28.76 -3.70 -31.93
CA GLY A 84 -29.64 -2.53 -32.03
C GLY A 84 -29.58 -1.87 -33.40
N VAL A 85 -28.39 -1.69 -33.97
CA VAL A 85 -28.20 -1.16 -35.31
C VAL A 85 -28.83 -2.08 -36.36
N GLU A 86 -28.71 -3.38 -36.25
CA GLU A 86 -29.33 -4.36 -37.14
C GLU A 86 -30.86 -4.27 -37.11
N GLN A 87 -31.46 -4.09 -35.90
CA GLN A 87 -32.91 -3.92 -35.78
C GLN A 87 -33.41 -2.61 -36.42
N ILE A 88 -32.66 -1.51 -36.25
CA ILE A 88 -32.96 -0.25 -36.89
C ILE A 88 -32.94 -0.41 -38.42
N TYR A 89 -31.90 -1.09 -38.96
CA TYR A 89 -31.79 -1.34 -40.39
C TYR A 89 -32.96 -2.17 -40.96
N LYS A 90 -33.49 -3.09 -40.14
CA LYS A 90 -34.66 -3.89 -40.47
C LYS A 90 -36.01 -3.16 -40.25
N ASN A 91 -36.02 -1.88 -39.90
CA ASN A 91 -37.17 -1.07 -39.49
C ASN A 91 -37.99 -1.69 -38.32
N ASN A 92 -37.35 -2.50 -37.47
CA ASN A 92 -37.98 -3.11 -36.30
C ASN A 92 -37.81 -2.22 -35.08
N TYR A 93 -38.58 -1.16 -34.95
CA TYR A 93 -38.43 -0.18 -33.85
C TYR A 93 -38.92 -0.71 -32.51
N GLU A 94 -39.78 -1.74 -32.46
CA GLU A 94 -40.17 -2.37 -31.19
C GLU A 94 -39.01 -3.06 -30.48
N ALA A 95 -38.03 -3.48 -31.24
CA ALA A 95 -36.79 -4.10 -30.68
C ALA A 95 -35.80 -3.08 -30.12
N LEU A 96 -36.08 -1.78 -30.16
CA LEU A 96 -35.18 -0.77 -29.53
C LEU A 96 -35.03 -0.94 -28.03
N ILE A 97 -35.88 -1.73 -27.38
CA ILE A 97 -35.73 -2.17 -25.99
C ILE A 97 -34.37 -2.83 -25.71
N VAL A 98 -33.71 -3.35 -26.76
CA VAL A 98 -32.34 -3.93 -26.65
C VAL A 98 -31.30 -2.94 -26.12
N PHE A 99 -31.55 -1.62 -26.26
CA PHE A 99 -30.66 -0.59 -25.73
C PHE A 99 -30.82 -0.31 -24.23
N LEU A 100 -31.89 -0.79 -23.56
CA LEU A 100 -32.10 -0.55 -22.13
C LEU A 100 -30.90 -0.95 -21.24
N PRO A 101 -30.19 -2.07 -21.48
CA PRO A 101 -29.04 -2.40 -20.68
C PRO A 101 -27.91 -1.35 -20.73
N LEU A 102 -27.83 -0.50 -21.75
CA LEU A 102 -26.84 0.57 -21.84
C LEU A 102 -27.00 1.60 -20.70
N LEU A 103 -28.22 1.77 -20.17
CA LEU A 103 -28.47 2.64 -19.02
C LEU A 103 -27.72 2.20 -17.77
N ILE A 104 -27.37 0.93 -17.68
CA ILE A 104 -26.60 0.35 -16.55
C ILE A 104 -25.13 0.18 -16.95
N THR A 105 -24.84 -0.35 -18.13
CA THR A 105 -23.46 -0.68 -18.51
C THR A 105 -22.58 0.57 -18.67
N LEU A 106 -23.06 1.64 -19.26
CA LEU A 106 -22.26 2.86 -19.47
C LEU A 106 -21.88 3.57 -18.16
N PRO A 107 -22.81 3.81 -17.19
CA PRO A 107 -22.43 4.36 -15.90
C PRO A 107 -21.48 3.44 -15.14
N SER A 108 -21.68 2.12 -15.21
CA SER A 108 -20.82 1.13 -14.55
C SER A 108 -19.41 1.14 -15.13
N ILE A 109 -19.24 1.18 -16.45
CA ILE A 109 -17.93 1.33 -17.11
C ILE A 109 -17.23 2.60 -16.60
N THR A 110 -17.96 3.72 -16.57
CA THR A 110 -17.40 4.99 -16.07
C THR A 110 -16.94 4.88 -14.61
N TYR A 111 -17.73 4.25 -13.76
CA TYR A 111 -17.38 4.01 -12.35
C TYR A 111 -16.12 3.16 -12.21
N PHE A 112 -16.04 2.03 -12.93
CA PHE A 112 -14.90 1.13 -12.87
C PHE A 112 -13.61 1.75 -13.43
N CYS A 113 -13.70 2.52 -14.50
CA CYS A 113 -12.57 3.29 -15.01
C CYS A 113 -12.01 4.27 -13.95
N LYS A 114 -12.91 4.91 -13.17
CA LYS A 114 -12.48 5.77 -12.06
C LYS A 114 -11.77 4.99 -10.95
N GLN A 115 -12.17 3.75 -10.64
CA GLN A 115 -11.48 2.93 -9.64
C GLN A 115 -10.09 2.52 -10.09
N ILE A 116 -9.94 2.07 -11.35
CA ILE A 116 -8.61 1.78 -11.92
C ILE A 116 -7.72 3.02 -11.87
N LYS A 117 -8.25 4.19 -12.26
CA LYS A 117 -7.48 5.45 -12.21
C LYS A 117 -6.97 5.79 -10.82
N LYS A 118 -7.71 5.44 -9.76
CA LYS A 118 -7.25 5.64 -8.37
C LYS A 118 -6.08 4.72 -8.04
N GLU A 119 -6.12 3.44 -8.43
CA GLU A 119 -5.03 2.51 -8.17
C GLU A 119 -3.75 2.88 -8.93
N ILE A 120 -3.85 3.38 -10.16
CA ILE A 120 -2.70 3.70 -11.03
C ILE A 120 -2.11 5.10 -10.80
N ASN A 121 -2.45 5.80 -9.73
CA ASN A 121 -1.95 7.17 -9.48
C ASN A 121 -0.42 7.16 -9.22
N TYR A 122 0.03 6.50 -8.15
CA TYR A 122 1.46 6.36 -7.83
C TYR A 122 1.86 4.89 -7.74
N THR A 123 3.15 4.58 -7.96
CA THR A 123 3.68 3.22 -7.87
C THR A 123 3.58 2.65 -6.46
N HIS A 124 3.77 3.48 -5.45
CA HIS A 124 3.66 3.20 -4.02
C HIS A 124 3.41 4.50 -3.27
N TYR A 125 3.12 4.42 -1.98
CA TYR A 125 2.91 5.56 -1.09
C TYR A 125 3.89 5.45 0.08
N PRO A 126 5.12 5.99 -0.04
CA PRO A 126 6.17 5.75 0.94
C PRO A 126 5.86 6.40 2.28
N ILE A 127 6.36 5.74 3.34
CA ILE A 127 6.37 6.26 4.70
C ILE A 127 7.82 6.46 5.09
N ARG A 128 8.18 7.68 5.52
CA ARG A 128 9.54 8.03 5.92
C ARG A 128 9.59 8.35 7.42
N PHE A 129 10.38 7.61 8.14
CA PHE A 129 10.64 7.81 9.58
C PHE A 129 11.95 8.56 9.74
N ASN A 130 11.89 9.86 10.01
CA ASN A 130 13.06 10.68 10.22
C ASN A 130 13.45 10.65 11.71
N ARG A 131 14.51 9.89 12.02
CA ARG A 131 15.01 9.72 13.39
C ARG A 131 15.60 11.01 13.94
N LYS A 132 16.30 11.78 13.11
CA LYS A 132 16.98 13.03 13.51
C LYS A 132 15.99 14.10 13.96
N THR A 133 14.90 14.28 13.24
CA THR A 133 13.85 15.28 13.55
C THR A 133 12.71 14.70 14.38
N ARG A 134 12.69 13.37 14.58
CA ARG A 134 11.58 12.62 15.20
C ARG A 134 10.25 12.87 14.51
N MET A 135 10.29 12.92 13.19
CA MET A 135 9.10 13.09 12.36
C MET A 135 8.77 11.82 11.59
N VAL A 136 7.49 11.59 11.37
CA VAL A 136 6.95 10.60 10.43
C VAL A 136 6.29 11.35 9.29
N HIS A 137 6.69 11.06 8.07
CA HIS A 137 6.11 11.60 6.85
C HIS A 137 5.41 10.49 6.11
N VAL A 138 4.12 10.66 5.79
CA VAL A 138 3.30 9.68 5.07
C VAL A 138 2.85 10.31 3.76
N PHE A 139 3.21 9.70 2.65
CA PHE A 139 2.83 10.16 1.33
C PHE A 139 1.41 9.68 1.01
N HIS A 140 0.51 10.61 0.70
CA HIS A 140 -0.88 10.31 0.42
C HIS A 140 -1.13 10.04 -1.06
N HIS A 141 -2.25 9.40 -1.31
CA HIS A 141 -2.74 9.05 -2.63
C HIS A 141 -2.98 10.27 -3.55
N ASP A 142 -3.33 11.42 -3.01
CA ASP A 142 -3.50 12.68 -3.77
C ASP A 142 -2.18 13.43 -4.02
N GLY A 143 -1.07 12.93 -3.47
CA GLY A 143 0.24 13.55 -3.58
C GLY A 143 0.57 14.53 -2.46
N THR A 144 -0.33 14.72 -1.50
CA THR A 144 -0.04 15.46 -0.27
C THR A 144 0.79 14.63 0.69
N VAL A 145 1.39 15.25 1.68
CA VAL A 145 2.18 14.56 2.70
C VAL A 145 1.70 14.96 4.09
N LEU A 146 1.33 13.95 4.87
CA LEU A 146 1.14 14.10 6.31
C LEU A 146 2.50 14.12 6.99
N SER A 147 2.74 15.10 7.85
CA SER A 147 3.94 15.19 8.70
C SER A 147 3.54 15.28 10.15
N VAL A 148 3.93 14.32 10.95
CA VAL A 148 3.57 14.23 12.37
C VAL A 148 4.77 13.84 13.23
N LYS A 149 4.82 14.32 14.49
CA LYS A 149 5.86 13.88 15.42
C LYS A 149 5.67 12.42 15.78
N TRP A 150 6.77 11.66 15.74
CA TRP A 150 6.80 10.23 16.12
C TRP A 150 6.10 9.97 17.46
N ASP A 151 6.38 10.79 18.46
CA ASP A 151 5.85 10.64 19.81
C ASP A 151 4.34 10.97 19.93
N LYS A 152 3.74 11.54 18.89
CA LYS A 152 2.31 11.88 18.85
C LYS A 152 1.46 10.86 18.09
N VAL A 153 2.08 9.91 17.43
CA VAL A 153 1.34 8.85 16.71
C VAL A 153 0.91 7.77 17.72
N PHE A 154 -0.36 7.44 17.70
CA PHE A 154 -0.90 6.32 18.48
C PHE A 154 -0.82 5.06 17.62
N PHE A 155 0.14 4.19 17.90
CA PHE A 155 0.29 2.93 17.18
C PHE A 155 -0.49 1.81 17.87
N THR A 156 -1.13 0.97 17.06
CA THR A 156 -1.90 -0.17 17.56
C THR A 156 -2.01 -1.26 16.50
N GLN A 157 -2.45 -2.45 16.94
CA GLN A 157 -2.86 -3.50 16.05
C GLN A 157 -4.39 -3.59 16.00
N ILE A 158 -4.95 -3.64 14.82
CA ILE A 158 -6.41 -3.74 14.61
C ILE A 158 -6.77 -5.04 13.89
N PRO A 159 -7.86 -5.71 14.32
CA PRO A 159 -8.41 -6.80 13.55
C PRO A 159 -9.08 -6.26 12.29
N VAL A 160 -8.82 -6.90 11.18
CA VAL A 160 -9.50 -6.64 9.91
C VAL A 160 -10.28 -7.87 9.44
N THR A 161 -10.85 -7.81 8.24
CA THR A 161 -11.69 -8.89 7.70
C THR A 161 -10.94 -10.24 7.67
N TYR A 162 -11.67 -11.33 7.80
CA TYR A 162 -11.16 -12.72 7.73
C TYR A 162 -10.10 -13.09 8.77
N GLY A 163 -10.09 -12.43 9.93
CA GLY A 163 -9.16 -12.74 11.01
C GLY A 163 -7.72 -12.27 10.74
N MET A 164 -7.53 -11.39 9.79
CA MET A 164 -6.25 -10.71 9.56
C MET A 164 -6.05 -9.59 10.56
N TRP A 165 -4.79 -9.22 10.78
CA TRP A 165 -4.38 -8.14 11.66
C TRP A 165 -3.53 -7.12 10.92
N ASP A 166 -3.84 -5.85 11.12
CA ASP A 166 -3.05 -4.73 10.62
C ASP A 166 -2.34 -4.04 11.77
N THR A 167 -1.16 -3.51 11.47
CA THR A 167 -0.46 -2.57 12.36
C THR A 167 -0.62 -1.18 11.78
N VAL A 168 -1.19 -0.27 12.56
CA VAL A 168 -1.56 1.08 12.10
C VAL A 168 -1.05 2.16 13.03
N GLY A 169 -0.85 3.36 12.47
CA GLY A 169 -0.63 4.59 13.21
C GLY A 169 -1.83 5.51 13.09
N HIS A 170 -2.44 5.87 14.21
CA HIS A 170 -3.51 6.87 14.28
C HIS A 170 -2.96 8.22 14.66
N ILE A 171 -3.40 9.25 13.97
CA ILE A 171 -3.22 10.63 14.34
C ILE A 171 -4.48 11.06 15.09
N LEU A 172 -4.30 11.39 16.35
CA LEU A 172 -5.39 11.80 17.22
C LEU A 172 -5.54 13.32 17.19
N ASP A 173 -6.77 13.76 17.46
CA ASP A 173 -7.07 15.17 17.69
C ASP A 173 -6.46 15.66 18.99
N GLU A 174 -6.62 16.92 19.32
CA GLU A 174 -6.14 17.57 20.55
C GLU A 174 -6.76 16.94 21.82
N ASP A 175 -7.92 16.29 21.70
CA ASP A 175 -8.59 15.55 22.78
C ASP A 175 -7.87 14.25 23.17
N GLY A 176 -6.91 13.78 22.36
CA GLY A 176 -6.16 12.54 22.57
C GLY A 176 -6.99 11.24 22.40
N VAL A 177 -8.22 11.35 21.88
CA VAL A 177 -9.16 10.22 21.75
C VAL A 177 -9.71 10.09 20.34
N THR A 178 -10.00 11.18 19.66
CA THR A 178 -10.62 11.19 18.33
C THR A 178 -9.58 10.93 17.26
N VAL A 179 -9.77 9.84 16.49
CA VAL A 179 -8.92 9.49 15.34
C VAL A 179 -9.25 10.42 14.18
N ARG A 180 -8.29 11.24 13.76
CA ARG A 180 -8.42 12.14 12.61
C ARG A 180 -7.91 11.52 11.33
N GLU A 181 -6.83 10.78 11.44
CA GLU A 181 -6.20 10.14 10.30
C GLU A 181 -5.57 8.81 10.70
N THR A 182 -5.39 7.90 9.74
CA THR A 182 -4.81 6.58 9.98
C THR A 182 -3.98 6.17 8.77
N PHE A 183 -2.76 5.69 9.03
CA PHE A 183 -1.93 5.04 8.03
C PHE A 183 -1.59 3.61 8.45
N GLY A 184 -1.48 2.71 7.49
CA GLY A 184 -1.13 1.30 7.71
C GLY A 184 0.34 1.04 7.43
N LEU A 185 1.00 0.31 8.33
CA LEU A 185 2.32 -0.25 8.06
C LEU A 185 2.22 -1.45 7.11
N PRO A 186 3.24 -1.77 6.32
CA PRO A 186 3.20 -2.83 5.32
C PRO A 186 3.24 -4.23 5.95
N THR A 187 2.34 -4.48 6.87
CA THR A 187 2.16 -5.75 7.53
C THR A 187 0.70 -6.16 7.44
N CYS A 188 0.47 -7.38 7.01
CA CYS A 188 -0.84 -7.99 7.08
C CYS A 188 -0.63 -9.48 7.31
N GLY A 189 -1.23 -10.03 8.34
CA GLY A 189 -1.07 -11.43 8.65
C GLY A 189 -2.32 -12.04 9.26
N LEU A 190 -2.48 -13.35 9.03
CA LEU A 190 -3.64 -14.11 9.48
C LEU A 190 -3.43 -14.61 10.92
N GLY A 191 -4.46 -14.46 11.73
CA GLY A 191 -4.53 -15.02 13.06
C GLY A 191 -3.44 -14.54 14.02
N ARG A 192 -3.03 -15.43 14.92
CA ARG A 192 -2.03 -15.12 15.95
C ARG A 192 -0.64 -14.89 15.35
N GLU A 193 -0.24 -15.69 14.37
CA GLU A 193 1.07 -15.57 13.71
C GLU A 193 1.20 -14.24 12.99
N GLY A 194 0.18 -13.83 12.23
CA GLY A 194 0.17 -12.53 11.56
C GLY A 194 0.28 -11.37 12.53
N ARG A 195 -0.31 -11.50 13.71
CA ARG A 195 -0.20 -10.51 14.78
C ARG A 195 1.22 -10.41 15.33
N GLU A 196 1.91 -11.54 15.55
CA GLU A 196 3.31 -11.56 16.02
C GLU A 196 4.26 -11.00 14.95
N VAL A 197 4.05 -11.31 13.66
CA VAL A 197 4.78 -10.68 12.56
C VAL A 197 4.59 -9.16 12.56
N GLY A 198 3.36 -8.68 12.78
CA GLY A 198 3.08 -7.25 12.92
C GLY A 198 3.81 -6.59 14.08
N LYS A 199 3.94 -7.28 15.23
CA LYS A 199 4.73 -6.81 16.37
C LYS A 199 6.23 -6.74 16.04
N GLY A 200 6.75 -7.76 15.37
CA GLY A 200 8.15 -7.78 14.95
C GLY A 200 8.49 -6.67 13.96
N TYR A 201 7.56 -6.37 13.05
CA TYR A 201 7.70 -5.24 12.15
C TYR A 201 7.65 -3.89 12.88
N TRP A 202 6.72 -3.73 13.82
CA TRP A 202 6.67 -2.56 14.69
C TRP A 202 7.96 -2.38 15.47
N GLU A 203 8.46 -3.44 16.09
CA GLU A 203 9.70 -3.40 16.87
C GLU A 203 10.92 -3.04 16.00
N PHE A 204 10.94 -3.47 14.73
CA PHE A 204 11.94 -3.05 13.74
C PHE A 204 11.95 -1.53 13.58
N ILE A 205 10.78 -0.91 13.35
CA ILE A 205 10.66 0.56 13.22
C ILE A 205 10.97 1.25 14.54
N ARG A 206 10.45 0.73 15.67
CA ARG A 206 10.69 1.29 17.00
C ARG A 206 12.17 1.33 17.33
N ARG A 207 12.89 0.21 17.15
CA ARG A 207 14.35 0.18 17.40
C ARG A 207 15.09 1.16 16.52
N TYR A 208 14.73 1.25 15.26
CA TYR A 208 15.32 2.25 14.39
C TYR A 208 15.15 3.67 14.94
N MET A 209 13.94 4.04 15.36
CA MET A 209 13.63 5.38 15.85
C MET A 209 14.18 5.69 17.25
N GLU A 210 14.17 4.72 18.16
CA GLU A 210 14.57 4.93 19.57
C GLU A 210 16.04 4.54 19.83
N GLU A 211 16.53 3.47 19.24
CA GLU A 211 17.87 2.92 19.52
C GLU A 211 18.86 3.18 18.38
N GLY A 212 18.36 3.44 17.18
CA GLY A 212 19.17 3.75 16.00
C GLY A 212 19.31 2.57 15.02
N PRO A 213 20.00 2.80 13.89
CA PRO A 213 20.08 1.83 12.79
C PRO A 213 20.90 0.57 13.11
N ALA A 214 21.86 0.64 14.05
CA ALA A 214 22.78 -0.47 14.34
C ALA A 214 22.08 -1.77 14.73
N GLY A 215 20.94 -1.68 15.43
CA GLY A 215 20.18 -2.86 15.87
C GLY A 215 19.23 -3.44 14.82
N VAL A 216 19.10 -2.83 13.65
CA VAL A 216 18.11 -3.21 12.64
C VAL A 216 18.68 -3.39 11.23
N VAL A 217 19.83 -2.79 10.92
CA VAL A 217 20.39 -2.81 9.56
C VAL A 217 20.75 -4.22 9.09
N ASP A 218 21.23 -5.07 9.99
CA ASP A 218 21.68 -6.44 9.68
C ASP A 218 20.49 -7.40 9.45
N VAL A 219 19.29 -7.02 9.86
CA VAL A 219 18.07 -7.80 9.60
C VAL A 219 17.60 -7.63 8.14
N ILE A 220 18.00 -6.52 7.49
CA ILE A 220 17.53 -6.19 6.15
C ILE A 220 18.22 -7.06 5.11
N SER A 221 17.51 -8.01 4.53
CA SER A 221 18.02 -8.91 3.48
C SER A 221 18.08 -8.27 2.10
N GLY A 222 17.39 -7.17 1.87
CA GLY A 222 17.38 -6.42 0.62
C GLY A 222 16.42 -5.25 0.65
N CYS A 223 16.70 -4.24 -0.17
CA CYS A 223 15.89 -3.04 -0.35
C CYS A 223 15.12 -3.07 -1.67
N LEU A 224 13.97 -2.42 -1.70
CA LEU A 224 13.13 -2.34 -2.90
C LEU A 224 13.74 -1.40 -3.95
N PRO A 225 13.94 -1.84 -5.21
CA PRO A 225 14.54 -1.02 -6.28
C PRO A 225 13.51 -0.10 -6.96
N ILE A 226 12.77 0.68 -6.15
CA ILE A 226 11.62 1.47 -6.63
C ILE A 226 11.71 2.96 -6.35
N LYS A 227 12.81 3.42 -5.74
CA LYS A 227 13.00 4.83 -5.37
C LYS A 227 12.93 5.75 -6.60
N ASP A 228 13.76 5.47 -7.61
CA ASP A 228 13.92 6.31 -8.79
C ASP A 228 13.49 5.60 -10.10
N LYS A 229 13.04 4.36 -10.01
CA LYS A 229 12.60 3.55 -11.14
C LYS A 229 11.40 2.69 -10.79
N LYS A 230 10.65 2.29 -11.82
CA LYS A 230 9.53 1.38 -11.63
C LYS A 230 10.02 -0.05 -11.40
N GLU A 231 9.24 -0.82 -10.67
CA GLU A 231 9.49 -2.24 -10.44
C GLU A 231 9.64 -3.00 -11.77
N THR A 232 10.66 -3.87 -11.85
CA THR A 232 10.89 -4.73 -13.01
C THR A 232 10.12 -6.03 -12.89
N LEU A 233 9.89 -6.70 -14.02
CA LEU A 233 9.26 -8.02 -14.07
C LEU A 233 9.98 -9.05 -13.21
N ALA A 234 11.30 -9.14 -13.37
CA ALA A 234 12.13 -10.09 -12.65
C ALA A 234 12.00 -9.88 -11.13
N PHE A 235 12.14 -8.64 -10.69
CA PHE A 235 12.03 -8.31 -9.27
C PHE A 235 10.63 -8.60 -8.68
N SER A 236 9.56 -8.37 -9.45
CA SER A 236 8.20 -8.74 -9.01
C SER A 236 8.07 -10.24 -8.75
N PHE A 237 8.67 -11.08 -9.60
CA PHE A 237 8.66 -12.54 -9.42
C PHE A 237 9.49 -12.96 -8.21
N GLU A 238 10.69 -12.43 -8.06
CA GLU A 238 11.57 -12.71 -6.92
C GLU A 238 10.88 -12.34 -5.59
N ARG A 239 10.24 -11.19 -5.56
CA ARG A 239 9.52 -10.72 -4.39
C ARG A 239 8.34 -11.62 -4.01
N ILE A 240 7.54 -12.08 -4.98
CA ILE A 240 6.43 -13.02 -4.74
C ILE A 240 6.98 -14.34 -4.22
N ALA A 241 8.03 -14.86 -4.83
CA ALA A 241 8.66 -16.09 -4.38
C ALA A 241 9.23 -15.98 -2.97
N ALA A 242 9.89 -14.86 -2.64
CA ALA A 242 10.40 -14.57 -1.30
C ALA A 242 9.27 -14.48 -0.27
N ALA A 243 8.17 -13.81 -0.60
CA ALA A 243 7.02 -13.68 0.29
C ALA A 243 6.32 -15.03 0.57
N LEU A 244 6.38 -15.97 -0.38
CA LEU A 244 5.81 -17.31 -0.24
C LEU A 244 6.82 -18.36 0.24
N GLY A 245 8.06 -17.96 0.49
CA GLY A 245 9.13 -18.82 1.00
C GLY A 245 9.75 -19.77 -0.04
N SER A 246 9.23 -19.87 -1.24
CA SER A 246 9.79 -20.72 -2.31
C SER A 246 9.13 -20.47 -3.65
N TYR A 247 9.91 -20.58 -4.74
CA TYR A 247 9.41 -20.65 -6.13
C TYR A 247 8.56 -21.89 -6.41
N LEU A 248 8.68 -22.93 -5.59
CA LEU A 248 7.94 -24.19 -5.74
C LEU A 248 6.60 -24.18 -4.98
N ASN A 249 6.24 -23.08 -4.31
CA ASN A 249 4.97 -22.97 -3.61
C ASN A 249 3.81 -22.96 -4.64
N PRO A 250 2.85 -23.90 -4.59
CA PRO A 250 1.77 -23.98 -5.56
C PRO A 250 0.86 -22.74 -5.57
N PHE A 251 0.79 -22.00 -4.46
CA PHE A 251 0.03 -20.74 -4.39
C PHE A 251 0.66 -19.61 -5.20
N ILE A 252 1.92 -19.74 -5.61
CA ILE A 252 2.60 -18.72 -6.44
C ILE A 252 1.84 -18.49 -7.77
N LEU A 253 1.21 -19.54 -8.32
CA LEU A 253 0.43 -19.46 -9.54
C LEU A 253 -0.78 -18.52 -9.40
N ILE A 254 -1.41 -18.49 -8.21
CA ILE A 254 -2.54 -17.61 -7.94
C ILE A 254 -2.08 -16.15 -8.01
N PHE A 255 -0.94 -15.84 -7.42
CA PHE A 255 -0.38 -14.48 -7.47
C PHE A 255 0.06 -14.10 -8.89
N TYR A 256 0.56 -15.05 -9.68
CA TYR A 256 0.92 -14.81 -11.09
C TYR A 256 -0.30 -14.49 -11.97
N ILE A 257 -1.48 -15.00 -11.65
CA ILE A 257 -2.73 -14.63 -12.35
C ILE A 257 -3.00 -13.12 -12.25
N PHE A 258 -2.74 -12.50 -11.09
CA PHE A 258 -2.92 -11.06 -10.88
C PHE A 258 -1.79 -10.20 -11.46
N TYR A 259 -0.71 -10.84 -11.88
CA TYR A 259 0.49 -10.15 -12.33
C TYR A 259 0.30 -9.20 -13.52
N PRO A 260 -0.50 -9.51 -14.57
CA PRO A 260 -0.75 -8.57 -15.66
C PRO A 260 -1.35 -7.25 -15.18
N GLY A 261 -2.25 -7.30 -14.18
CA GLY A 261 -2.81 -6.11 -13.56
C GLY A 261 -1.75 -5.26 -12.86
N ARG A 262 -0.80 -5.91 -12.14
CA ARG A 262 0.34 -5.22 -11.52
C ARG A 262 1.23 -4.54 -12.55
N MET A 263 1.55 -5.21 -13.65
CA MET A 263 2.33 -4.62 -14.75
C MET A 263 1.67 -3.36 -15.31
N ILE A 264 0.36 -3.45 -15.60
CA ILE A 264 -0.42 -2.32 -16.11
C ILE A 264 -0.42 -1.20 -15.07
N ALA A 265 -0.76 -1.51 -13.82
CA ALA A 265 -0.80 -0.53 -12.75
C ALA A 265 0.55 0.17 -12.56
N MET A 266 1.66 -0.58 -12.48
CA MET A 266 3.01 -0.01 -12.33
C MET A 266 3.45 0.81 -13.55
N HIS A 267 3.12 0.33 -14.76
CA HIS A 267 3.48 1.04 -16.00
C HIS A 267 2.87 2.43 -16.07
N PHE A 268 1.59 2.56 -15.73
CA PHE A 268 0.87 3.83 -15.82
C PHE A 268 0.99 4.70 -14.57
N SER A 269 1.44 4.15 -13.43
CA SER A 269 1.64 4.92 -12.20
C SER A 269 2.86 5.84 -12.28
N LYS A 270 2.80 6.95 -11.53
CA LYS A 270 3.93 7.86 -11.32
C LYS A 270 4.78 7.38 -10.14
N ILE A 271 6.08 7.61 -10.19
CA ILE A 271 6.94 7.44 -9.02
C ILE A 271 6.67 8.60 -8.07
N PRO A 272 6.38 8.35 -6.77
CA PRO A 272 6.18 9.43 -5.81
C PRO A 272 7.49 10.22 -5.63
N GLN A 273 7.35 11.52 -5.44
CA GLN A 273 8.49 12.39 -5.14
C GLN A 273 8.13 13.22 -3.91
N TRP A 274 9.03 13.22 -2.96
CA TRP A 274 8.86 13.99 -1.74
C TRP A 274 8.91 15.50 -2.04
N PRO A 275 8.13 16.31 -1.34
CA PRO A 275 8.27 17.77 -1.40
C PRO A 275 9.66 18.23 -0.98
N ALA A 276 10.13 19.34 -1.56
CA ALA A 276 11.49 19.83 -1.37
C ALA A 276 11.83 20.18 0.10
N ASP A 277 10.85 20.61 0.88
CA ASP A 277 10.98 20.87 2.30
C ASP A 277 11.22 19.62 3.14
N ILE A 278 10.61 18.50 2.77
CA ILE A 278 10.83 17.18 3.39
C ILE A 278 12.19 16.61 2.97
N GLU A 279 12.55 16.70 1.69
CA GLU A 279 13.88 16.31 1.23
C GLU A 279 14.99 17.11 1.94
N ALA A 280 14.79 18.41 2.17
CA ALA A 280 15.72 19.25 2.92
C ALA A 280 15.90 18.79 4.38
N GLN A 281 14.85 18.25 5.00
CA GLN A 281 14.90 17.70 6.37
C GLN A 281 15.49 16.28 6.42
N CYS A 282 15.46 15.54 5.31
CA CYS A 282 15.89 14.17 5.19
C CYS A 282 17.22 14.05 4.42
N GLN A 283 18.21 14.83 4.80
CA GLN A 283 19.55 14.77 4.22
C GLN A 283 20.33 13.57 4.78
N ARG A 284 21.05 12.86 3.90
CA ARG A 284 22.00 11.83 4.36
C ARG A 284 23.13 12.46 5.13
N VAL A 285 23.82 11.65 5.91
CA VAL A 285 25.08 12.08 6.58
C VAL A 285 26.11 12.34 5.47
N GLU A 286 26.85 13.44 5.60
CA GLU A 286 27.96 13.73 4.70
C GLU A 286 29.07 12.69 4.86
N GLY A 287 29.54 12.12 3.75
CA GLY A 287 30.59 11.10 3.74
C GLY A 287 30.03 9.67 3.82
N HIS A 288 30.83 8.77 4.47
CA HIS A 288 30.46 7.36 4.60
C HIS A 288 29.47 7.11 5.74
N ASP A 289 28.29 6.61 5.42
CA ASP A 289 27.31 6.14 6.39
C ASP A 289 27.33 4.60 6.44
N PRO A 290 27.82 3.98 7.53
CA PRO A 290 27.94 2.52 7.64
C PRO A 290 26.57 1.82 7.67
N PHE A 291 25.51 2.55 7.96
CA PHE A 291 24.14 2.02 8.05
C PHE A 291 23.33 2.26 6.76
N PHE A 292 23.94 2.89 5.77
CA PHE A 292 23.26 3.09 4.49
C PHE A 292 23.03 1.77 3.78
N ARG A 293 21.77 1.52 3.41
CA ARG A 293 21.36 0.41 2.54
C ARG A 293 20.28 0.92 1.59
N ASP A 294 20.45 0.60 0.32
CA ASP A 294 19.45 0.75 -0.73
C ASP A 294 19.55 -0.41 -1.73
N ALA A 295 18.73 -0.36 -2.77
CA ALA A 295 18.68 -1.43 -3.76
C ALA A 295 19.99 -1.64 -4.57
N SER A 296 20.93 -0.72 -4.55
CA SER A 296 22.24 -0.89 -5.20
C SER A 296 23.16 -1.83 -4.44
N MET A 297 22.82 -2.11 -3.18
CA MET A 297 23.57 -2.97 -2.27
C MET A 297 22.95 -4.35 -2.10
N ASN A 298 21.86 -4.64 -2.80
CA ASN A 298 21.27 -5.98 -2.81
C ASN A 298 22.24 -7.00 -3.37
N PRO A 299 22.27 -8.25 -2.82
CA PRO A 299 23.14 -9.33 -3.28
C PRO A 299 22.87 -9.74 -4.74
#